data_cbc9d3b674dfe01694e5e1aa1e279e78
#
_entry.id   cbc9d3b674dfe01694e5e1aa1e279e78
#
_cell.length_a   1.000
_cell.length_b   1.000
_cell.length_c   1.000
_cell.angle_alpha   90.00
_cell.angle_beta   90.00
_cell.angle_gamma   90.00
#
_symmetry.space_group_name_H-M   'P 1'
#
loop_
_entity.id
_entity.type
_entity.pdbx_description
1 polymer ?
#
loop_
_entity_poly.entity_id
_entity_poly.type
_entity_poly.pdbx_seq_one_letter_code
_entity_poly.pdbx_strand_id
1 'polypeptide(L)'
;MLPFTLDTVRISIHILAVCVWIGGQLLVAALVPTLREIGHDAPKKVAQRFGQVAWPAFGVAVLTGIWNLLEIPSGQSTEYHVTLGVKLLLVVASGFAAFVHTRTPSPALRGATGGIGLVASLGALVMGVML
;
A
#
# COMPACT_ATOMS: atom_id res chain seq x y z
N MET A 1 -17.50 -24.70 12.64
CA MET A 1 -16.67 -24.03 11.63
C MET A 1 -17.47 -22.88 11.02
N LEU A 2 -16.88 -21.70 10.91
CA LEU A 2 -17.56 -20.55 10.29
C LEU A 2 -17.72 -20.78 8.78
N PRO A 3 -18.82 -20.29 8.17
CA PRO A 3 -19.04 -20.47 6.74
C PRO A 3 -18.03 -19.66 5.91
N PHE A 4 -17.60 -20.23 4.79
CA PHE A 4 -16.82 -19.55 3.79
C PHE A 4 -17.76 -18.74 2.89
N THR A 5 -17.60 -17.42 2.86
CA THR A 5 -18.50 -16.49 2.16
C THR A 5 -17.76 -15.65 1.13
N LEU A 6 -18.49 -14.93 0.27
CA LEU A 6 -17.91 -13.93 -0.63
C LEU A 6 -17.16 -12.83 0.12
N ASP A 7 -17.64 -12.45 1.30
CA ASP A 7 -16.93 -11.49 2.16
C ASP A 7 -15.57 -12.01 2.58
N THR A 8 -15.48 -13.31 2.91
CA THR A 8 -14.21 -13.95 3.23
C THR A 8 -13.23 -13.83 2.07
N VAL A 9 -13.67 -14.09 0.84
CA VAL A 9 -12.84 -13.98 -0.37
C VAL A 9 -12.40 -12.53 -0.60
N ARG A 10 -13.36 -11.61 -0.58
CA ARG A 10 -13.13 -10.17 -0.81
C ARG A 10 -12.10 -9.61 0.15
N ILE A 11 -12.29 -9.84 1.44
CA ILE A 11 -11.42 -9.33 2.51
C ILE A 11 -10.04 -9.98 2.41
N SER A 12 -9.97 -11.29 2.15
CA SER A 12 -8.69 -12.01 2.00
C SER A 12 -7.87 -11.49 0.83
N ILE A 13 -8.49 -11.24 -0.31
CA ILE A 13 -7.82 -10.66 -1.48
C ILE A 13 -7.32 -9.24 -1.16
N HIS A 14 -8.15 -8.43 -0.49
CA HIS A 14 -7.76 -7.09 -0.09
C HIS A 14 -6.55 -7.10 0.84
N ILE A 15 -6.59 -7.92 1.88
CA ILE A 15 -5.48 -8.07 2.85
C ILE A 15 -4.21 -8.53 2.13
N LEU A 16 -4.30 -9.55 1.27
CA LEU A 16 -3.14 -10.06 0.52
C LEU A 16 -2.51 -8.97 -0.35
N ALA A 17 -3.33 -8.20 -1.07
CA ALA A 17 -2.87 -7.11 -1.92
C ALA A 17 -2.18 -6.00 -1.09
N VAL A 18 -2.75 -5.64 0.06
CA VAL A 18 -2.17 -4.68 1.01
C VAL A 18 -0.86 -5.20 1.58
N CYS A 19 -0.77 -6.49 1.92
CA CYS A 19 0.48 -7.11 2.39
C CYS A 19 1.60 -7.03 1.35
N VAL A 20 1.30 -7.26 0.08
CA VAL A 20 2.28 -7.11 -1.01
C VAL A 20 2.73 -5.65 -1.14
N TRP A 21 1.79 -4.70 -1.13
CA TRP A 21 2.09 -3.28 -1.27
C TRP A 21 2.95 -2.75 -0.11
N ILE A 22 2.53 -2.97 1.12
CA ILE A 22 3.21 -2.43 2.32
C ILE A 22 4.43 -3.28 2.68
N GLY A 23 4.26 -4.60 2.77
CA GLY A 23 5.32 -5.52 3.16
C GLY A 23 6.49 -5.51 2.17
N GLY A 24 6.18 -5.41 0.87
CA GLY A 24 7.19 -5.27 -0.16
C GLY A 24 8.00 -3.97 -0.05
N GLN A 25 7.36 -2.84 0.24
CA GLN A 25 8.05 -1.56 0.46
C GLN A 25 9.02 -1.66 1.66
N LEU A 26 8.56 -2.23 2.77
CA LEU A 26 9.39 -2.46 3.96
C LEU A 26 10.58 -3.37 3.65
N LEU A 27 10.34 -4.47 2.95
CA LEU A 27 11.38 -5.44 2.61
C LEU A 27 12.42 -4.83 1.66
N VAL A 28 11.98 -4.17 0.60
CA VAL A 28 12.91 -3.52 -0.35
C VAL A 28 13.71 -2.44 0.34
N ALA A 29 13.10 -1.60 1.18
CA ALA A 29 13.81 -0.58 1.95
C ALA A 29 14.87 -1.20 2.88
N ALA A 30 14.54 -2.28 3.59
CA ALA A 30 15.47 -2.98 4.48
C ALA A 30 16.63 -3.63 3.73
N LEU A 31 16.43 -4.08 2.49
CA LEU A 31 17.45 -4.74 1.68
C LEU A 31 18.39 -3.79 0.94
N VAL A 32 18.07 -2.49 0.82
CA VAL A 32 18.88 -1.53 0.07
C VAL A 32 20.36 -1.53 0.47
N PRO A 33 20.75 -1.50 1.77
CA PRO A 33 22.17 -1.54 2.14
C PRO A 33 22.89 -2.78 1.60
N THR A 34 22.30 -3.97 1.79
CA THR A 34 22.86 -5.23 1.28
C THR A 34 22.94 -5.27 -0.23
N LEU A 35 21.92 -4.75 -0.92
CA LEU A 35 21.90 -4.71 -2.38
C LEU A 35 23.01 -3.79 -2.93
N ARG A 36 23.34 -2.70 -2.26
CA ARG A 36 24.45 -1.82 -2.63
C ARG A 36 25.81 -2.51 -2.53
N GLU A 37 25.98 -3.41 -1.56
CA GLU A 37 27.20 -4.23 -1.43
C GLU A 37 27.33 -5.26 -2.56
N ILE A 38 26.20 -5.80 -3.05
CA ILE A 38 26.19 -6.78 -4.15
C ILE A 38 26.53 -6.12 -5.48
N GLY A 39 26.05 -4.89 -5.72
CA GLY A 39 26.32 -4.17 -6.96
C GLY A 39 25.63 -2.83 -7.01
N HIS A 40 26.27 -1.88 -7.72
CA HIS A 40 25.77 -0.50 -7.85
C HIS A 40 24.34 -0.43 -8.40
N ASP A 41 23.98 -1.31 -9.34
CA ASP A 41 22.65 -1.35 -9.98
C ASP A 41 21.64 -2.28 -9.30
N ALA A 42 22.07 -3.08 -8.33
CA ALA A 42 21.20 -4.08 -7.69
C ALA A 42 19.96 -3.46 -7.02
N PRO A 43 20.03 -2.35 -6.27
CA PRO A 43 18.86 -1.71 -5.69
C PRO A 43 17.82 -1.30 -6.74
N LYS A 44 18.28 -0.74 -7.86
CA LYS A 44 17.41 -0.30 -8.96
C LYS A 44 16.71 -1.48 -9.63
N LYS A 45 17.43 -2.56 -9.90
CA LYS A 45 16.87 -3.78 -10.51
C LYS A 45 15.79 -4.41 -9.63
N VAL A 46 16.06 -4.52 -8.32
CA VAL A 46 15.10 -5.07 -7.35
C VAL A 46 13.88 -4.16 -7.24
N ALA A 47 14.06 -2.85 -7.14
CA ALA A 47 12.96 -1.89 -7.09
C ALA A 47 12.08 -1.94 -8.35
N GLN A 48 12.68 -2.06 -9.54
CA GLN A 48 11.95 -2.22 -10.80
C GLN A 48 11.14 -3.52 -10.83
N ARG A 49 11.73 -4.64 -10.40
CA ARG A 49 11.03 -5.92 -10.34
C ARG A 49 9.91 -5.89 -9.31
N PHE A 50 10.15 -5.31 -8.16
CA PHE A 50 9.11 -5.09 -7.15
C PHE A 50 7.96 -4.24 -7.70
N GLY A 51 8.25 -3.17 -8.41
CA GLY A 51 7.22 -2.31 -9.04
C GLY A 51 6.28 -3.07 -9.98
N GLN A 52 6.80 -4.06 -10.73
CA GLN A 52 5.98 -4.90 -11.61
C GLN A 52 4.96 -5.76 -10.85
N VAL A 53 5.22 -6.08 -9.60
CA VAL A 53 4.32 -6.83 -8.71
C VAL A 53 3.47 -5.86 -7.86
N ALA A 54 4.08 -4.79 -7.36
CA ALA A 54 3.46 -3.85 -6.43
C ALA A 54 2.31 -3.06 -7.07
N TRP A 55 2.46 -2.57 -8.30
CA TRP A 55 1.41 -1.79 -8.96
C TRP A 55 0.14 -2.58 -9.25
N PRO A 56 0.20 -3.81 -9.79
CA PRO A 56 -0.98 -4.67 -9.88
C PRO A 56 -1.60 -4.96 -8.51
N ALA A 57 -0.79 -5.23 -7.48
CA ALA A 57 -1.28 -5.43 -6.12
C ALA A 57 -1.98 -4.18 -5.57
N PHE A 58 -1.43 -2.98 -5.78
CA PHE A 58 -2.08 -1.73 -5.42
C PHE A 58 -3.43 -1.56 -6.14
N GLY A 59 -3.48 -1.85 -7.44
CA GLY A 59 -4.74 -1.85 -8.20
C GLY A 59 -5.78 -2.80 -7.60
N VAL A 60 -5.39 -4.03 -7.26
CA VAL A 60 -6.28 -5.00 -6.60
C VAL A 60 -6.72 -4.50 -5.22
N ALA A 61 -5.81 -3.91 -4.43
CA ALA A 61 -6.15 -3.32 -3.13
C ALA A 61 -7.18 -2.19 -3.26
N VAL A 62 -7.04 -1.32 -4.26
CA VAL A 62 -7.99 -0.24 -4.53
C VAL A 62 -9.34 -0.79 -4.98
N LEU A 63 -9.38 -1.73 -5.92
CA LEU A 63 -10.63 -2.31 -6.42
C LEU A 63 -11.39 -3.07 -5.33
N THR A 64 -10.69 -3.89 -4.55
CA THR A 64 -11.30 -4.60 -3.41
C THR A 64 -11.67 -3.65 -2.28
N GLY A 65 -10.92 -2.56 -2.11
CA GLY A 65 -11.25 -1.47 -1.20
C GLY A 65 -12.55 -0.77 -1.58
N ILE A 66 -12.75 -0.46 -2.86
CA ILE A 66 -14.01 0.08 -3.39
C ILE A 66 -15.15 -0.91 -3.16
N TRP A 67 -14.92 -2.19 -3.44
CA TRP A 67 -15.92 -3.22 -3.14
C TRP A 67 -16.29 -3.25 -1.65
N ASN A 68 -15.30 -3.15 -0.74
CA ASN A 68 -15.55 -3.03 0.70
C ASN A 68 -16.41 -1.80 1.04
N LEU A 69 -16.22 -0.66 0.35
CA LEU A 69 -17.04 0.54 0.56
C LEU A 69 -18.51 0.32 0.19
N LEU A 70 -18.78 -0.45 -0.87
CA LEU A 70 -20.15 -0.74 -1.34
C LEU A 70 -20.92 -1.66 -0.38
N GLU A 71 -20.21 -2.40 0.46
CA GLU A 71 -20.79 -3.33 1.44
C GLU A 71 -20.92 -2.72 2.85
N ILE A 72 -20.58 -1.43 3.01
CA ILE A 72 -20.73 -0.76 4.32
C ILE A 72 -22.20 -0.60 4.67
N PRO A 73 -22.65 -1.11 5.84
CA PRO A 73 -24.02 -0.92 6.30
C PRO A 73 -24.34 0.58 6.48
N SER A 74 -25.60 0.93 6.24
CA SER A 74 -26.09 2.28 6.51
C SER A 74 -26.09 2.59 8.02
N GLY A 75 -25.97 3.87 8.37
CA GLY A 75 -26.06 4.32 9.77
C GLY A 75 -24.75 4.28 10.55
N GLN A 76 -23.60 4.24 9.86
CA GLN A 76 -22.29 4.38 10.51
C GLN A 76 -22.11 5.75 11.19
N SER A 77 -21.31 5.78 12.24
CA SER A 77 -21.06 7.02 13.01
C SER A 77 -20.23 8.03 12.21
N THR A 78 -20.22 9.27 12.68
CA THR A 78 -19.36 10.33 12.13
C THR A 78 -17.88 9.96 12.25
N GLU A 79 -17.47 9.37 13.38
CA GLU A 79 -16.09 8.92 13.62
C GLU A 79 -15.67 7.86 12.59
N TYR A 80 -16.58 6.93 12.25
CA TYR A 80 -16.33 5.93 11.20
C TYR A 80 -16.04 6.61 9.86
N HIS A 81 -16.87 7.57 9.46
CA HIS A 81 -16.69 8.28 8.19
C HIS A 81 -15.42 9.13 8.15
N VAL A 82 -15.04 9.75 9.28
CA VAL A 82 -13.78 10.49 9.40
C VAL A 82 -12.58 9.55 9.26
N THR A 83 -12.58 8.43 10.00
CA THR A 83 -11.50 7.42 9.93
C THR A 83 -11.36 6.86 8.51
N LEU A 84 -12.48 6.54 7.87
CA LEU A 84 -12.51 6.10 6.47
C LEU A 84 -11.96 7.16 5.52
N GLY A 85 -12.36 8.42 5.68
CA GLY A 85 -11.87 9.54 4.88
C GLY A 85 -10.35 9.71 5.00
N VAL A 86 -9.82 9.68 6.22
CA VAL A 86 -8.37 9.73 6.47
C VAL A 86 -7.66 8.54 5.81
N LYS A 87 -8.20 7.33 5.96
CA LYS A 87 -7.65 6.13 5.29
C LYS A 87 -7.56 6.32 3.78
N LEU A 88 -8.64 6.78 3.13
CA LEU A 88 -8.65 6.98 1.68
C LEU A 88 -7.64 8.03 1.23
N LEU A 89 -7.51 9.14 1.97
CA LEU A 89 -6.48 10.15 1.70
C LEU A 89 -5.07 9.57 1.81
N LEU A 90 -4.80 8.75 2.81
CA LEU A 90 -3.51 8.09 2.98
C LEU A 90 -3.22 7.08 1.87
N VAL A 91 -4.23 6.35 1.38
CA VAL A 91 -4.08 5.46 0.21
C VAL A 91 -3.70 6.26 -1.04
N VAL A 92 -4.39 7.37 -1.31
CA VAL A 92 -4.07 8.25 -2.44
C VAL A 92 -2.67 8.83 -2.30
N ALA A 93 -2.31 9.34 -1.11
CA ALA A 93 -0.98 9.88 -0.82
C ALA A 93 0.12 8.83 -1.01
N SER A 94 -0.11 7.58 -0.57
CA SER A 94 0.82 6.46 -0.77
C SER A 94 1.05 6.16 -2.25
N GLY A 95 -0.01 6.02 -3.03
CA GLY A 95 0.08 5.76 -4.47
C GLY A 95 0.75 6.90 -5.22
N PHE A 96 0.40 8.15 -4.92
CA PHE A 96 1.01 9.32 -5.53
C PHE A 96 2.50 9.46 -5.18
N ALA A 97 2.86 9.28 -3.92
CA ALA A 97 4.26 9.31 -3.47
C ALA A 97 5.08 8.19 -4.15
N ALA A 98 4.53 6.99 -4.26
CA ALA A 98 5.16 5.88 -4.98
C ALA A 98 5.34 6.20 -6.47
N PHE A 99 4.35 6.83 -7.11
CA PHE A 99 4.44 7.27 -8.50
C PHE A 99 5.58 8.28 -8.70
N VAL A 100 5.64 9.32 -7.87
CA VAL A 100 6.73 10.31 -7.92
C VAL A 100 8.08 9.66 -7.63
N HIS A 101 8.16 8.77 -6.63
CA HIS A 101 9.36 8.01 -6.27
C HIS A 101 9.94 7.25 -7.47
N THR A 102 9.11 6.62 -8.28
CA THR A 102 9.56 5.85 -9.45
C THR A 102 9.92 6.70 -10.66
N ARG A 103 9.47 7.95 -10.74
CA ARG A 103 9.65 8.83 -11.89
C ARG A 103 10.71 9.92 -11.70
N THR A 104 10.97 10.30 -10.45
CA THR A 104 11.92 11.41 -10.19
C THR A 104 13.37 11.02 -10.44
N PRO A 105 14.13 11.88 -11.12
CA PRO A 105 15.60 11.72 -11.25
C PRO A 105 16.34 12.16 -9.98
N SER A 106 15.75 13.02 -9.14
CA SER A 106 16.37 13.56 -7.93
C SER A 106 16.50 12.51 -6.82
N PRO A 107 17.73 12.20 -6.33
CA PRO A 107 17.90 11.26 -5.21
C PRO A 107 17.23 11.73 -3.92
N ALA A 108 17.29 13.04 -3.63
CA ALA A 108 16.66 13.61 -2.42
C ALA A 108 15.12 13.47 -2.46
N LEU A 109 14.50 13.80 -3.61
CA LEU A 109 13.06 13.65 -3.77
C LEU A 109 12.63 12.19 -3.78
N ARG A 110 13.45 11.29 -4.34
CA ARG A 110 13.21 9.84 -4.31
C ARG A 110 13.22 9.31 -2.88
N GLY A 111 14.18 9.71 -2.06
CA GLY A 111 14.22 9.34 -0.64
C GLY A 111 13.03 9.88 0.14
N ALA A 112 12.68 11.15 -0.04
CA ALA A 112 11.54 11.78 0.62
C ALA A 112 10.21 11.11 0.24
N THR A 113 9.95 10.91 -1.05
CA THR A 113 8.70 10.28 -1.53
C THR A 113 8.61 8.81 -1.17
N GLY A 114 9.74 8.07 -1.13
CA GLY A 114 9.78 6.71 -0.62
C GLY A 114 9.36 6.64 0.86
N GLY A 115 9.90 7.51 1.69
CA GLY A 115 9.55 7.62 3.11
C GLY A 115 8.09 8.04 3.33
N ILE A 116 7.63 9.08 2.64
CA ILE A 116 6.25 9.57 2.71
C ILE A 116 5.26 8.46 2.27
N GLY A 117 5.56 7.78 1.16
CA GLY A 117 4.73 6.71 0.64
C GLY A 117 4.58 5.55 1.63
N LEU A 118 5.69 5.15 2.26
CA LEU A 118 5.69 4.10 3.28
C LEU A 118 4.90 4.51 4.53
N VAL A 119 5.13 5.71 5.06
CA VAL A 119 4.40 6.22 6.23
C VAL A 119 2.91 6.34 5.95
N ALA A 120 2.54 6.85 4.76
CA ALA A 120 1.13 6.92 4.34
C ALA A 120 0.50 5.53 4.23
N SER A 121 1.23 4.54 3.69
CA SER A 121 0.76 3.15 3.61
C SER A 121 0.53 2.54 4.99
N LEU A 122 1.46 2.73 5.92
CA LEU A 122 1.33 2.26 7.30
C LEU A 122 0.16 2.95 8.03
N GLY A 123 0.01 4.26 7.82
CA GLY A 123 -1.14 5.00 8.35
C GLY A 123 -2.47 4.48 7.81
N ALA A 124 -2.56 4.20 6.50
CA ALA A 124 -3.75 3.60 5.90
C ALA A 124 -4.07 2.21 6.47
N LEU A 125 -3.03 1.42 6.78
CA LEU A 125 -3.18 0.12 7.44
C LEU A 125 -3.80 0.30 8.84
N VAL A 126 -3.23 1.20 9.65
CA VAL A 126 -3.75 1.48 11.01
C VAL A 126 -5.20 1.94 10.95
N MET A 127 -5.52 2.91 10.08
CA MET A 127 -6.91 3.36 9.89
C MET A 127 -7.83 2.22 9.45
N GLY A 128 -7.32 1.29 8.63
CA GLY A 128 -8.07 0.11 8.18
C GLY A 128 -8.38 -0.88 9.30
N VAL A 129 -7.47 -1.03 10.26
CA VAL A 129 -7.67 -1.89 11.44
C VAL A 129 -8.66 -1.27 12.43
N MET A 130 -8.76 0.06 12.47
CA MET A 130 -9.72 0.77 13.32
C MET A 130 -11.16 0.71 12.81
N LEU A 131 -11.38 0.42 11.54
CA LEU A 131 -12.70 0.29 10.91
C LEU A 131 -13.34 -1.08 11.14
#